data_7d5924ce02c04cf7222a3f33f9092dff
#
_entry.id   7d5924ce02c04cf7222a3f33f9092dff
#
_cell.length_a   1.000
_cell.length_b   1.000
_cell.length_c   1.000
_cell.angle_alpha   90.00
_cell.angle_beta   90.00
_cell.angle_gamma   90.00
#
_symmetry.space_group_name_H-M   'P 1'
#
loop_
_entity.id
_entity.type
_entity.pdbx_description
1 polymer ?
#
loop_
_entity_poly.entity_id
_entity_poly.type
_entity_poly.pdbx_seq_one_letter_code
_entity_poly.pdbx_strand_id
1 'polypeptide(L)'
;LLYKQQIKDQKLVAGLIYLDNYDEALESVEEVRRSLLTALIDRKISKYISSMNGIVKSIEKDKYFFVIKQQYVAKMQDERFSILEDVKTVNIGNDMAVTLSIGIGMNGESYAQNYDYARTSIDMALGRGGDQAVVKDSDKILYYGGKAQQMEKTTRVKARVKAHALK
;
A
#
# COMPACT_ATOMS: atom_id res chain seq x y z
N LEU A 1 18.97 -7.92 25.13
CA LEU A 1 18.81 -7.69 23.68
C LEU A 1 17.64 -8.45 23.10
N LEU A 2 17.55 -9.76 23.37
CA LEU A 2 16.42 -10.59 22.91
C LEU A 2 15.09 -10.12 23.50
N TYR A 3 15.11 -9.71 24.75
CA TYR A 3 13.91 -9.22 25.43
C TYR A 3 13.38 -7.93 24.77
N LYS A 4 14.26 -6.99 24.44
CA LYS A 4 13.88 -5.76 23.75
C LYS A 4 13.31 -6.02 22.36
N GLN A 5 13.91 -6.96 21.64
CA GLN A 5 13.42 -7.34 20.31
C GLN A 5 12.05 -8.01 20.39
N GLN A 6 11.84 -8.88 21.38
CA GLN A 6 10.53 -9.51 21.61
C GLN A 6 9.46 -8.48 21.91
N ILE A 7 9.77 -7.43 22.70
CA ILE A 7 8.82 -6.35 23.00
C ILE A 7 8.48 -5.61 21.72
N LYS A 8 9.45 -5.26 20.89
CA LYS A 8 9.21 -4.59 19.60
C LYS A 8 8.36 -5.45 18.67
N ASP A 9 8.67 -6.75 18.57
CA ASP A 9 7.95 -7.68 17.70
C ASP A 9 6.48 -7.80 18.05
N GLN A 10 6.12 -7.61 19.32
CA GLN A 10 4.75 -7.70 19.80
C GLN A 10 3.99 -6.37 19.70
N LYS A 11 4.65 -5.26 19.42
CA LYS A 11 3.99 -3.97 19.29
C LYS A 11 3.03 -3.97 18.12
N LEU A 12 1.94 -3.25 18.28
CA LEU A 12 0.94 -3.11 17.23
C LEU A 12 1.34 -1.99 16.26
N VAL A 13 1.16 -2.29 15.00
CA VAL A 13 1.47 -1.40 13.88
C VAL A 13 0.17 -1.02 13.20
N ALA A 14 0.03 0.24 12.87
CA ALA A 14 -1.13 0.75 12.14
C ALA A 14 -0.86 0.73 10.64
N GLY A 15 -1.87 0.34 9.87
CA GLY A 15 -1.78 0.34 8.41
C GLY A 15 -3.06 0.82 7.75
N LEU A 16 -2.90 1.41 6.59
CA LEU A 16 -3.99 1.87 5.74
C LEU A 16 -3.81 1.30 4.34
N ILE A 17 -4.90 0.88 3.72
CA ILE A 17 -4.92 0.44 2.33
C ILE A 17 -6.01 1.22 1.61
N TYR A 18 -5.64 1.94 0.57
CA TYR A 18 -6.58 2.70 -0.26
C TYR A 18 -6.57 2.13 -1.67
N LEU A 19 -7.74 2.00 -2.26
CA LEU A 19 -7.87 1.67 -3.68
C LEU A 19 -7.71 2.96 -4.48
N ASP A 20 -6.69 3.03 -5.33
CA ASP A 20 -6.30 4.27 -6.02
C ASP A 20 -7.34 4.73 -7.04
N ASN A 21 -7.96 3.77 -7.73
CA ASN A 21 -8.79 4.03 -8.90
C ASN A 21 -10.11 3.24 -8.84
N TYR A 22 -10.71 3.18 -7.65
CA TYR A 22 -11.90 2.38 -7.39
C TYR A 22 -13.06 2.74 -8.30
N ASP A 23 -13.41 4.04 -8.36
CA ASP A 23 -14.55 4.49 -9.14
C ASP A 23 -14.34 4.27 -10.64
N GLU A 24 -13.14 4.55 -11.14
CA GLU A 24 -12.78 4.36 -12.54
C GLU A 24 -12.83 2.88 -12.94
N ALA A 25 -12.32 2.01 -12.06
CA ALA A 25 -12.37 0.56 -12.31
C ALA A 25 -13.80 0.03 -12.33
N LEU A 26 -14.66 0.53 -11.42
CA LEU A 26 -16.07 0.15 -11.38
C LEU A 26 -16.84 0.64 -12.60
N GLU A 27 -16.56 1.85 -13.08
CA GLU A 27 -17.23 2.41 -14.26
C GLU A 27 -16.99 1.57 -15.51
N SER A 28 -15.83 0.92 -15.60
CA SER A 28 -15.49 0.07 -16.74
C SER A 28 -16.17 -1.31 -16.70
N VAL A 29 -16.87 -1.64 -15.60
CA VAL A 29 -17.51 -2.93 -15.38
C VAL A 29 -19.03 -2.78 -15.41
N GLU A 30 -19.70 -3.76 -16.03
CA GLU A 30 -21.16 -3.83 -16.01
C GLU A 30 -21.68 -3.81 -14.56
N GLU A 31 -22.78 -3.11 -14.34
CA GLU A 31 -23.34 -2.89 -13.01
C GLU A 31 -23.51 -4.19 -12.21
N VAL A 32 -23.97 -5.25 -12.85
CA VAL A 32 -24.18 -6.55 -12.20
C VAL A 32 -22.88 -7.19 -11.71
N ARG A 33 -21.74 -6.82 -12.28
CA ARG A 33 -20.43 -7.37 -11.93
C ARG A 33 -19.66 -6.50 -10.94
N ARG A 34 -20.12 -5.27 -10.67
CA ARG A 34 -19.43 -4.37 -9.75
C ARG A 34 -19.33 -4.94 -8.35
N SER A 35 -20.38 -5.56 -7.86
CA SER A 35 -20.37 -6.23 -6.55
C SER A 35 -19.36 -7.38 -6.50
N LEU A 36 -19.21 -8.11 -7.61
CA LEU A 36 -18.24 -9.19 -7.71
C LEU A 36 -16.80 -8.64 -7.66
N LEU A 37 -16.52 -7.58 -8.40
CA LEU A 37 -15.20 -6.93 -8.38
C LEU A 37 -14.84 -6.49 -6.96
N THR A 38 -15.75 -5.78 -6.30
CA THR A 38 -15.57 -5.32 -4.93
C THR A 38 -15.31 -6.50 -3.97
N ALA A 39 -16.09 -7.57 -4.09
CA ALA A 39 -15.95 -8.76 -3.24
C ALA A 39 -14.60 -9.46 -3.45
N LEU A 40 -14.13 -9.56 -4.69
CA LEU A 40 -12.85 -10.19 -5.00
C LEU A 40 -11.67 -9.40 -4.44
N ILE A 41 -11.72 -8.06 -4.55
CA ILE A 41 -10.69 -7.18 -3.99
C ILE A 41 -10.70 -7.29 -2.46
N ASP A 42 -11.87 -7.19 -1.85
CA ASP A 42 -12.04 -7.30 -0.40
C ASP A 42 -11.46 -8.62 0.11
N ARG A 43 -11.76 -9.70 -0.58
CA ARG A 43 -11.26 -11.04 -0.22
C ARG A 43 -9.72 -11.10 -0.27
N LYS A 44 -9.11 -10.52 -1.30
CA LYS A 44 -7.64 -10.52 -1.42
C LYS A 44 -6.99 -9.72 -0.29
N ILE A 45 -7.54 -8.56 0.02
CA ILE A 45 -7.04 -7.72 1.11
C ILE A 45 -7.20 -8.44 2.46
N SER A 46 -8.38 -8.97 2.73
CA SER A 46 -8.67 -9.68 3.99
C SER A 46 -7.77 -10.90 4.16
N LYS A 47 -7.58 -11.68 3.10
CA LYS A 47 -6.73 -12.85 3.13
C LYS A 47 -5.27 -12.49 3.37
N TYR A 48 -4.78 -11.43 2.75
CA TYR A 48 -3.41 -10.96 2.92
C TYR A 48 -3.15 -10.56 4.38
N ILE A 49 -4.00 -9.73 4.94
CA ILE A 49 -3.86 -9.27 6.33
C ILE A 49 -4.05 -10.43 7.33
N SER A 50 -4.99 -11.33 7.08
CA SER A 50 -5.17 -12.52 7.91
C SER A 50 -3.94 -13.43 7.90
N SER A 51 -3.25 -13.53 6.77
CA SER A 51 -2.01 -14.30 6.68
C SER A 51 -0.89 -13.71 7.53
N MET A 52 -1.00 -12.45 7.90
CA MET A 52 -0.10 -11.76 8.83
C MET A 52 -0.65 -11.73 10.26
N ASN A 53 -1.63 -12.58 10.56
CA ASN A 53 -2.33 -12.60 11.85
C ASN A 53 -2.88 -11.23 12.25
N GLY A 54 -3.23 -10.44 11.27
CA GLY A 54 -3.76 -9.09 11.48
C GLY A 54 -5.27 -9.03 11.40
N ILE A 55 -5.77 -7.86 11.73
CA ILE A 55 -7.19 -7.53 11.64
C ILE A 55 -7.32 -6.40 10.64
N VAL A 56 -8.25 -6.53 9.71
CA VAL A 56 -8.54 -5.49 8.71
C VAL A 56 -10.00 -5.14 8.75
N LYS A 57 -10.30 -3.87 8.55
CA LYS A 57 -11.68 -3.37 8.51
C LYS A 57 -11.81 -2.35 7.41
N SER A 58 -12.89 -2.46 6.63
CA SER A 58 -13.28 -1.43 5.66
C SER A 58 -13.81 -0.23 6.42
N ILE A 59 -13.25 0.96 6.18
CA ILE A 59 -13.70 2.21 6.78
C ILE A 59 -14.52 3.04 5.79
N GLU A 60 -14.25 2.89 4.50
CA GLU A 60 -15.02 3.42 3.39
C GLU A 60 -15.00 2.40 2.27
N LYS A 61 -15.77 2.63 1.20
CA LYS A 61 -15.85 1.68 0.08
C LYS A 61 -14.51 1.37 -0.58
N ASP A 62 -13.57 2.32 -0.52
CA ASP A 62 -12.25 2.23 -1.14
C ASP A 62 -11.10 2.35 -0.14
N LYS A 63 -11.40 2.26 1.15
CA LYS A 63 -10.40 2.45 2.21
C LYS A 63 -10.51 1.39 3.28
N TYR A 64 -9.36 0.85 3.67
CA TYR A 64 -9.23 -0.17 4.70
C TYR A 64 -8.23 0.29 5.74
N PHE A 65 -8.49 -0.11 6.96
CA PHE A 65 -7.59 0.08 8.08
C PHE A 65 -7.20 -1.30 8.62
N PHE A 66 -5.94 -1.50 8.94
CA PHE A 66 -5.51 -2.76 9.53
C PHE A 66 -4.56 -2.58 10.70
N VAL A 67 -4.49 -3.61 11.53
CA VAL A 67 -3.60 -3.70 12.68
C VAL A 67 -2.88 -5.04 12.60
N ILE A 68 -1.56 -5.00 12.69
CA ILE A 68 -0.72 -6.19 12.74
C ILE A 68 0.36 -6.00 13.80
N LYS A 69 0.98 -7.11 14.24
CA LYS A 69 2.16 -7.01 15.08
C LYS A 69 3.37 -6.65 14.22
N GLN A 70 4.29 -5.89 14.81
CA GLN A 70 5.47 -5.39 14.10
C GLN A 70 6.30 -6.50 13.44
N GLN A 71 6.37 -7.68 14.05
CA GLN A 71 7.12 -8.81 13.50
C GLN A 71 6.68 -9.18 12.07
N TYR A 72 5.44 -8.92 11.71
CA TYR A 72 4.92 -9.25 10.37
C TYR A 72 5.24 -8.21 9.31
N VAL A 73 5.64 -7.00 9.72
CA VAL A 73 6.03 -5.96 8.76
C VAL A 73 7.27 -6.39 7.98
N ALA A 74 8.24 -7.00 8.65
CA ALA A 74 9.45 -7.51 7.99
C ALA A 74 9.09 -8.51 6.88
N LYS A 75 8.12 -9.39 7.13
CA LYS A 75 7.65 -10.34 6.12
C LYS A 75 7.03 -9.64 4.91
N MET A 76 6.19 -8.62 5.16
CA MET A 76 5.61 -7.81 4.09
C MET A 76 6.69 -7.13 3.26
N GLN A 77 7.70 -6.59 3.93
CA GLN A 77 8.82 -5.91 3.28
C GLN A 77 9.65 -6.88 2.44
N ASP A 78 9.94 -8.06 2.97
CA ASP A 78 10.74 -9.10 2.29
C ASP A 78 10.05 -9.56 1.00
N GLU A 79 8.74 -9.72 1.01
CA GLU A 79 7.95 -10.07 -0.17
C GLU A 79 7.56 -8.86 -1.01
N ARG A 80 8.03 -7.68 -0.63
CA ARG A 80 7.79 -6.41 -1.31
C ARG A 80 6.30 -6.10 -1.51
N PHE A 81 5.49 -6.40 -0.47
CA PHE A 81 4.05 -6.16 -0.47
C PHE A 81 3.38 -6.79 -1.69
N SER A 82 3.42 -8.10 -1.74
CA SER A 82 2.91 -8.91 -2.87
C SER A 82 1.45 -8.63 -3.22
N ILE A 83 0.65 -8.13 -2.27
CA ILE A 83 -0.75 -7.75 -2.51
C ILE A 83 -0.86 -6.68 -3.62
N LEU A 84 0.14 -5.82 -3.78
CA LEU A 84 0.14 -4.78 -4.81
C LEU A 84 0.00 -5.38 -6.21
N GLU A 85 0.72 -6.46 -6.47
CA GLU A 85 0.64 -7.14 -7.76
C GLU A 85 -0.55 -8.10 -7.83
N ASP A 86 -0.86 -8.76 -6.71
CA ASP A 86 -1.96 -9.73 -6.67
C ASP A 86 -3.31 -9.08 -6.98
N VAL A 87 -3.57 -7.88 -6.46
CA VAL A 87 -4.83 -7.19 -6.70
C VAL A 87 -5.01 -6.82 -8.17
N LYS A 88 -3.92 -6.57 -8.89
CA LYS A 88 -3.95 -6.24 -10.32
C LYS A 88 -4.39 -7.42 -11.19
N THR A 89 -4.32 -8.65 -10.67
CA THR A 89 -4.74 -9.84 -11.40
C THR A 89 -6.25 -10.01 -11.45
N VAL A 90 -6.99 -9.25 -10.66
CA VAL A 90 -8.46 -9.32 -10.66
C VAL A 90 -8.97 -8.74 -11.98
N ASN A 91 -9.52 -9.60 -12.82
CA ASN A 91 -10.06 -9.21 -14.11
C ASN A 91 -11.40 -9.92 -14.35
N ILE A 92 -12.46 -9.13 -14.32
CA ILE A 92 -13.83 -9.61 -14.60
C ILE A 92 -14.48 -8.75 -15.70
N GLY A 93 -13.66 -8.28 -16.64
CA GLY A 93 -14.09 -7.40 -17.72
C GLY A 93 -13.81 -5.92 -17.45
N ASN A 94 -13.06 -5.61 -16.39
CA ASN A 94 -12.65 -4.24 -16.12
C ASN A 94 -11.53 -3.83 -17.09
N ASP A 95 -11.68 -2.67 -17.73
CA ASP A 95 -10.68 -2.15 -18.67
C ASP A 95 -9.41 -1.70 -17.96
N MET A 96 -9.56 -1.32 -16.70
CA MET A 96 -8.51 -0.76 -15.87
C MET A 96 -8.23 -1.70 -14.69
N ALA A 97 -6.97 -2.09 -14.50
CA ALA A 97 -6.59 -2.88 -13.34
C ALA A 97 -6.75 -2.04 -12.06
N VAL A 98 -7.19 -2.69 -10.99
CA VAL A 98 -7.27 -2.04 -9.67
C VAL A 98 -5.87 -1.98 -9.08
N THR A 99 -5.48 -0.82 -8.56
CA THR A 99 -4.22 -0.64 -7.85
C THR A 99 -4.46 -0.19 -6.42
N LEU A 100 -3.51 -0.50 -5.55
CA LEU A 100 -3.57 -0.16 -4.13
C LEU A 100 -2.43 0.77 -3.74
N SER A 101 -2.69 1.62 -2.75
CA SER A 101 -1.65 2.29 -1.98
C SER A 101 -1.72 1.79 -0.55
N ILE A 102 -0.56 1.55 0.05
CA ILE A 102 -0.45 1.06 1.43
C ILE A 102 0.41 2.04 2.22
N GLY A 103 -0.06 2.40 3.41
CA GLY A 103 0.72 3.21 4.34
C GLY A 103 0.83 2.50 5.68
N ILE A 104 2.04 2.38 6.19
CA ILE A 104 2.32 1.73 7.47
C ILE A 104 3.08 2.69 8.37
N GLY A 105 2.71 2.73 9.65
CA GLY A 105 3.41 3.45 10.69
C GLY A 105 3.83 2.54 11.82
N MET A 106 5.11 2.59 12.18
CA MET A 106 5.67 1.78 13.25
C MET A 106 6.80 2.49 14.00
N ASN A 107 7.09 2.00 15.18
CA ASN A 107 8.14 2.53 16.07
C ASN A 107 7.90 3.97 16.48
N GLY A 108 6.64 4.40 16.54
CA GLY A 108 6.25 5.63 17.20
C GLY A 108 6.25 5.45 18.72
N GLU A 109 6.08 6.53 19.44
CA GLU A 109 6.03 6.52 20.91
C GLU A 109 4.74 5.87 21.45
N SER A 110 3.69 5.81 20.61
CA SER A 110 2.40 5.25 20.96
C SER A 110 1.75 4.65 19.72
N TYR A 111 0.69 3.87 19.93
CA TYR A 111 -0.11 3.38 18.81
C TYR A 111 -0.75 4.53 18.03
N ALA A 112 -1.19 5.57 18.73
CA ALA A 112 -1.76 6.76 18.08
C ALA A 112 -0.73 7.42 17.15
N GLN A 113 0.53 7.48 17.55
CA GLN A 113 1.59 8.00 16.69
C GLN A 113 1.86 7.09 15.50
N ASN A 114 1.80 5.77 15.68
CA ASN A 114 1.89 4.82 14.56
C ASN A 114 0.77 5.06 13.54
N TYR A 115 -0.42 5.37 14.01
CA TYR A 115 -1.53 5.71 13.12
C TYR A 115 -1.26 7.01 12.35
N ASP A 116 -0.74 8.03 13.02
CA ASP A 116 -0.35 9.28 12.35
C ASP A 116 0.73 9.03 11.30
N TYR A 117 1.69 8.17 11.60
CA TYR A 117 2.72 7.76 10.64
C TYR A 117 2.13 7.02 9.45
N ALA A 118 1.13 6.17 9.69
CA ALA A 118 0.43 5.47 8.61
C ALA A 118 -0.29 6.46 7.69
N ARG A 119 -0.92 7.48 8.24
CA ARG A 119 -1.56 8.54 7.45
C ARG A 119 -0.56 9.32 6.61
N THR A 120 0.57 9.70 7.20
CA THR A 120 1.65 10.34 6.45
C THR A 120 2.11 9.44 5.31
N SER A 121 2.31 8.15 5.60
CA SER A 121 2.78 7.18 4.63
C SER A 121 1.80 7.01 3.46
N ILE A 122 0.50 6.89 3.74
CA ILE A 122 -0.49 6.73 2.67
C ILE A 122 -0.58 7.99 1.82
N ASP A 123 -0.49 9.16 2.41
CA ASP A 123 -0.48 10.43 1.67
C ASP A 123 0.73 10.51 0.74
N MET A 124 1.89 10.04 1.21
CA MET A 124 3.10 9.97 0.39
C MET A 124 2.94 8.98 -0.76
N ALA A 125 2.36 7.81 -0.50
CA ALA A 125 2.10 6.82 -1.54
C ALA A 125 1.20 7.40 -2.64
N LEU A 126 0.11 8.05 -2.25
CA LEU A 126 -0.82 8.68 -3.18
C LEU A 126 -0.17 9.83 -3.94
N GLY A 127 0.60 10.67 -3.24
CA GLY A 127 1.32 11.79 -3.86
C GLY A 127 2.37 11.35 -4.86
N ARG A 128 2.88 10.12 -4.76
CA ARG A 128 3.85 9.53 -5.68
C ARG A 128 3.20 8.76 -6.83
N GLY A 129 1.89 8.82 -6.95
CA GLY A 129 1.16 8.20 -8.05
C GLY A 129 0.44 6.90 -7.70
N GLY A 130 0.43 6.50 -6.44
CA GLY A 130 -0.22 5.28 -6.01
C GLY A 130 0.52 4.00 -6.42
N ASP A 131 -0.15 2.86 -6.27
CA ASP A 131 0.38 1.54 -6.64
C ASP A 131 1.71 1.25 -5.95
N GLN A 132 1.76 1.52 -4.65
CA GLN A 132 2.98 1.36 -3.87
C GLN A 132 2.67 1.29 -2.38
N ALA A 133 3.64 0.82 -1.62
CA ALA A 133 3.60 0.83 -0.16
C ALA A 133 4.67 1.79 0.37
N VAL A 134 4.31 2.54 1.39
CA VAL A 134 5.23 3.42 2.11
C VAL A 134 5.18 3.02 3.58
N VAL A 135 6.35 2.86 4.18
CA VAL A 135 6.48 2.51 5.61
C VAL A 135 7.25 3.63 6.30
N LYS A 136 6.62 4.25 7.29
CA LYS A 136 7.30 5.19 8.17
C LYS A 136 7.69 4.45 9.44
N ASP A 137 8.99 4.23 9.61
CA ASP A 137 9.61 3.57 10.75
C ASP A 137 10.38 4.62 11.54
N SER A 138 9.72 5.21 12.53
CA SER A 138 10.25 6.36 13.27
C SER A 138 10.63 7.48 12.27
N ASP A 139 11.89 7.83 12.15
CA ASP A 139 12.36 8.88 11.23
C ASP A 139 12.60 8.39 9.81
N LYS A 140 12.62 7.08 9.62
CA LYS A 140 12.91 6.50 8.31
C LYS A 140 11.64 6.35 7.50
N ILE A 141 11.74 6.59 6.20
CA ILE A 141 10.64 6.35 5.26
C ILE A 141 11.16 5.42 4.18
N LEU A 142 10.45 4.30 4.01
CA LEU A 142 10.83 3.24 3.07
C LEU A 142 9.73 3.09 2.02
N TYR A 143 10.14 2.88 0.78
CA TYR A 143 9.24 2.80 -0.38
C TYR A 143 9.33 1.43 -1.04
N TYR A 144 8.19 0.86 -1.41
CA TYR A 144 8.10 -0.45 -2.06
C TYR A 144 7.16 -0.36 -3.26
N GLY A 145 7.60 -0.85 -4.40
CA GLY A 145 6.82 -0.82 -5.62
C GLY A 145 6.72 0.58 -6.23
N GLY A 146 5.71 0.76 -7.05
CA GLY A 146 5.33 2.07 -7.56
C GLY A 146 5.84 2.41 -8.94
N LYS A 147 4.92 2.89 -9.75
CA LYS A 147 5.22 3.45 -11.08
C LYS A 147 6.04 4.73 -10.99
N ALA A 148 5.92 5.45 -9.86
CA ALA A 148 6.60 6.74 -9.66
C ALA A 148 8.12 6.60 -9.72
N GLN A 149 8.70 5.52 -9.18
CA GLN A 149 10.15 5.29 -9.28
C GLN A 149 10.62 5.13 -10.72
N GLN A 150 9.87 4.40 -11.53
CA GLN A 150 10.18 4.23 -12.95
C GLN A 150 9.97 5.53 -13.71
N MET A 151 8.93 6.28 -13.39
CA MET A 151 8.65 7.57 -14.00
C MET A 151 9.72 8.61 -13.65
N GLU A 152 10.16 8.65 -12.39
CA GLU A 152 11.25 9.54 -11.97
C GLU A 152 12.55 9.24 -12.74
N LYS A 153 12.91 7.96 -12.86
CA LYS A 153 14.08 7.55 -13.63
C LYS A 153 13.96 7.95 -15.09
N THR A 154 12.80 7.71 -15.68
CA THR A 154 12.52 8.07 -17.08
C THR A 154 12.58 9.59 -17.28
N THR A 155 11.99 10.35 -16.37
CA THR A 155 11.97 11.82 -16.42
C THR A 155 13.39 12.38 -16.29
N ARG A 156 14.20 11.85 -15.39
CA ARG A 156 15.59 12.26 -15.22
C ARG A 156 16.40 11.99 -16.48
N VAL A 157 16.23 10.83 -17.10
CA VAL A 157 16.90 10.48 -18.34
C VAL A 157 16.46 11.44 -19.46
N LYS A 158 15.16 11.70 -19.60
CA LYS A 158 14.64 12.64 -20.60
C LYS A 158 15.17 14.06 -20.37
N ALA A 159 15.23 14.51 -19.12
CA ALA A 159 15.76 15.83 -18.78
C ALA A 159 17.23 15.94 -19.14
N ARG A 160 18.04 14.92 -18.90
CA ARG A 160 19.45 14.87 -19.26
C ARG A 160 19.63 14.92 -20.78
N VAL A 161 18.83 14.15 -21.52
CA VAL A 161 18.86 14.15 -22.98
C VAL A 161 18.50 15.53 -23.54
N LYS A 162 17.46 16.17 -23.01
CA LYS A 162 17.09 17.54 -23.40
C LYS A 162 18.20 18.55 -23.10
N ALA A 163 18.83 18.45 -21.94
CA ALA A 163 19.93 19.32 -21.56
C ALA A 163 21.09 19.19 -22.52
N HIS A 164 21.43 17.99 -22.98
CA HIS A 164 22.45 17.76 -24.00
C HIS A 164 22.05 18.29 -25.37
N ALA A 165 20.77 18.13 -25.73
CA ALA A 165 20.27 18.59 -27.04
C ALA A 165 20.26 20.12 -27.17
N LEU A 166 20.16 20.84 -26.03
CA LEU A 166 20.15 22.31 -26.00
C LEU A 166 21.55 22.92 -26.03
N LYS A 167 22.59 22.12 -25.94
CA LYS A 167 23.97 22.56 -26.07
C LYS A 167 24.43 22.41 -27.52
#